data_7e42b3ad0bfb2640e384987536fcab49
#
_entry.id   7e42b3ad0bfb2640e384987536fcab49
#
_cell.length_a   1.000
_cell.length_b   1.000
_cell.length_c   1.000
_cell.angle_alpha   90.00
_cell.angle_beta   90.00
_cell.angle_gamma   90.00
#
_symmetry.space_group_name_H-M   'P 1'
#
loop_
_entity.id
_entity.type
_entity.pdbx_description
1 polymer ?
#
loop_
_entity_poly.entity_id
_entity_poly.type
_entity_poly.pdbx_seq_one_letter_code
_entity_poly.pdbx_strand_id
1 'polypeptide(L)'
;MVSLYMKDPFATFNQEIDRMFNAPLQKTNYPPYNVKKVNDNHFVMEFAVAGFGRGELDISVERGILTVKGEKLGNEDEYIYKGIATRKFVRSFSLPEYFEVTEASAYDGILYIELHNNMPEDMKPKQIEIK
;
A
#
# COMPACT_ATOMS: atom_id res chain seq x y z
N MET A 1 26.81 3.13 2.37
CA MET A 1 25.60 3.98 2.57
C MET A 1 24.97 3.83 3.94
N VAL A 2 25.45 2.86 4.72
CA VAL A 2 24.91 2.62 6.07
C VAL A 2 25.07 3.85 6.96
N SER A 3 26.19 4.58 6.80
CA SER A 3 26.43 5.78 7.61
C SER A 3 25.43 6.90 7.40
N LEU A 4 24.84 6.99 6.22
CA LEU A 4 23.79 7.99 5.94
C LEU A 4 22.52 7.70 6.71
N TYR A 5 22.14 6.42 6.77
CA TYR A 5 20.95 6.01 7.51
C TYR A 5 21.14 6.23 9.01
N MET A 6 22.33 6.02 9.52
CA MET A 6 22.60 6.22 10.93
C MET A 6 22.52 7.66 11.37
N LYS A 7 22.67 8.60 10.43
CA LYS A 7 22.63 10.04 10.71
C LYS A 7 21.23 10.63 10.47
N ASP A 8 20.36 9.88 9.79
CA ASP A 8 19.01 10.33 9.47
C ASP A 8 18.08 9.99 10.63
N PRO A 9 17.47 11.00 11.31
CA PRO A 9 16.55 10.71 12.40
C PRO A 9 15.31 9.94 11.96
N PHE A 10 15.02 9.89 10.66
CA PHE A 10 13.88 9.16 10.11
C PHE A 10 14.27 7.82 9.51
N ALA A 11 15.51 7.37 9.69
CA ALA A 11 15.99 6.12 9.09
C ALA A 11 15.18 4.90 9.51
N THR A 12 14.84 4.80 10.79
CA THR A 12 14.03 3.69 11.30
C THR A 12 12.65 3.68 10.68
N PHE A 13 12.07 4.86 10.52
CA PHE A 13 10.77 5.03 9.90
C PHE A 13 10.78 4.57 8.44
N ASN A 14 11.81 4.95 7.69
CA ASN A 14 11.97 4.52 6.29
C ASN A 14 12.14 2.99 6.20
N GLN A 15 12.81 2.37 7.17
CA GLN A 15 12.95 0.93 7.23
C GLN A 15 11.60 0.23 7.46
N GLU A 16 10.73 0.81 8.27
CA GLU A 16 9.40 0.25 8.49
C GLU A 16 8.57 0.30 7.21
N ILE A 17 8.67 1.40 6.47
CA ILE A 17 8.01 1.51 5.17
C ILE A 17 8.52 0.44 4.22
N ASP A 18 9.84 0.26 4.14
CA ASP A 18 10.44 -0.77 3.29
C ASP A 18 9.95 -2.17 3.66
N ARG A 19 9.87 -2.47 4.95
CA ARG A 19 9.36 -3.77 5.41
C ARG A 19 7.92 -3.99 5.03
N MET A 20 7.11 -2.95 5.10
CA MET A 20 5.70 -3.03 4.74
C MET A 20 5.52 -3.49 3.29
N PHE A 21 6.33 -2.94 2.38
CA PHE A 21 6.16 -3.21 0.95
C PHE A 21 7.05 -4.32 0.42
N ASN A 22 8.11 -4.68 1.13
CA ASN A 22 9.04 -5.72 0.70
C ASN A 22 8.93 -7.02 1.50
N ALA A 23 8.11 -7.05 2.55
CA ALA A 23 7.93 -8.25 3.33
C ALA A 23 7.18 -9.33 2.52
N PRO A 24 7.62 -10.60 2.57
CA PRO A 24 6.98 -11.65 1.80
C PRO A 24 5.72 -12.18 2.50
N LEU A 25 4.70 -11.33 2.66
CA LEU A 25 3.44 -11.73 3.27
C LEU A 25 2.53 -12.52 2.32
N GLN A 26 2.88 -12.57 1.05
CA GLN A 26 2.06 -13.20 0.03
C GLN A 26 2.94 -13.80 -1.06
N LYS A 27 2.42 -14.84 -1.70
CA LYS A 27 3.16 -15.61 -2.69
C LYS A 27 2.99 -15.11 -4.11
N THR A 28 2.13 -14.11 -4.33
CA THR A 28 1.81 -13.61 -5.67
C THR A 28 2.14 -12.14 -5.78
N ASN A 29 2.52 -11.73 -6.98
CA ASN A 29 2.76 -10.32 -7.31
C ASN A 29 1.57 -9.69 -8.04
N TYR A 30 0.45 -10.37 -8.08
CA TYR A 30 -0.74 -9.87 -8.75
C TYR A 30 -1.71 -9.27 -7.76
N PRO A 31 -2.28 -8.09 -8.03
CA PRO A 31 -1.97 -7.22 -9.16
C PRO A 31 -0.69 -6.42 -8.92
N PRO A 32 -0.03 -5.94 -9.99
CA PRO A 32 1.10 -5.04 -9.84
C PRO A 32 0.67 -3.77 -9.11
N TYR A 33 1.59 -3.20 -8.34
CA TYR A 33 1.29 -1.98 -7.60
C TYR A 33 2.51 -1.08 -7.49
N ASN A 34 2.24 0.19 -7.27
CA ASN A 34 3.25 1.20 -6.99
C ASN A 34 2.98 1.80 -5.62
N VAL A 35 4.02 2.34 -5.02
CA VAL A 35 3.88 3.17 -3.83
C VAL A 35 4.52 4.51 -4.12
N LYS A 36 3.75 5.57 -3.94
CA LYS A 36 4.18 6.93 -4.17
C LYS A 36 4.30 7.66 -2.84
N LYS A 37 5.39 8.36 -2.63
CA LYS A 37 5.58 9.21 -1.47
C LYS A 37 5.18 10.63 -1.87
N VAL A 38 4.13 11.16 -1.26
CA VAL A 38 3.68 12.53 -1.48
C VAL A 38 4.48 13.49 -0.58
N ASN A 39 4.60 13.13 0.69
CA ASN A 39 5.46 13.80 1.65
C ASN A 39 5.81 12.79 2.75
N ASP A 40 6.49 13.23 3.80
CA ASP A 40 6.94 12.32 4.86
C ASP A 40 5.80 11.64 5.61
N ASN A 41 4.59 12.19 5.54
CA ASN A 41 3.45 11.67 6.27
C ASN A 41 2.32 11.17 5.35
N HIS A 42 2.50 11.24 4.04
CA HIS A 42 1.44 10.89 3.09
C HIS A 42 2.00 10.03 1.96
N PHE A 43 1.41 8.85 1.80
CA PHE A 43 1.80 7.88 0.78
C PHE A 43 0.56 7.43 0.03
N VAL A 44 0.73 7.04 -1.23
CA VAL A 44 -0.36 6.54 -2.05
C VAL A 44 0.06 5.22 -2.68
N MET A 45 -0.76 4.19 -2.48
CA MET A 45 -0.59 2.91 -3.17
C MET A 45 -1.48 2.92 -4.41
N GLU A 46 -0.93 2.45 -5.52
CA GLU A 46 -1.64 2.37 -6.80
C GLU A 46 -1.63 0.93 -7.28
N PHE A 47 -2.82 0.33 -7.41
CA PHE A 47 -2.95 -1.06 -7.87
C PHE A 47 -3.55 -1.08 -9.27
N ALA A 48 -2.95 -1.85 -10.17
CA ALA A 48 -3.48 -2.03 -11.52
C ALA A 48 -4.66 -3.00 -11.47
N VAL A 49 -5.87 -2.48 -11.50
CA VAL A 49 -7.09 -3.27 -11.33
C VAL A 49 -8.06 -3.10 -12.51
N ALA A 50 -7.52 -2.83 -13.69
CA ALA A 50 -8.34 -2.74 -14.89
C ALA A 50 -9.16 -4.03 -15.08
N GLY A 51 -10.43 -3.88 -15.37
CA GLY A 51 -11.34 -5.01 -15.49
C GLY A 51 -12.15 -5.31 -14.25
N PHE A 52 -11.79 -4.75 -13.10
CA PHE A 52 -12.58 -4.87 -11.89
C PHE A 52 -13.49 -3.65 -11.71
N GLY A 53 -14.76 -3.90 -11.41
CA GLY A 53 -15.67 -2.84 -10.98
C GLY A 53 -15.50 -2.57 -9.49
N ARG A 54 -16.00 -1.43 -9.04
CA ARG A 54 -15.88 -1.07 -7.61
C ARG A 54 -16.49 -2.10 -6.67
N GLY A 55 -17.60 -2.71 -7.07
CA GLY A 55 -18.24 -3.74 -6.28
C GLY A 55 -17.48 -5.07 -6.24
N GLU A 56 -16.43 -5.18 -7.04
CA GLU A 56 -15.58 -6.38 -7.10
C GLU A 56 -14.28 -6.21 -6.33
N LEU A 57 -14.06 -5.03 -5.73
CA LEU A 57 -12.89 -4.72 -4.94
C LEU A 57 -13.30 -4.51 -3.48
N ASP A 58 -12.46 -4.95 -2.56
CA ASP A 58 -12.68 -4.80 -1.14
C ASP A 58 -11.38 -4.42 -0.44
N ILE A 59 -11.47 -3.46 0.46
CA ILE A 59 -10.33 -2.96 1.22
C ILE A 59 -10.71 -2.98 2.69
N SER A 60 -9.88 -3.57 3.52
CA SER A 60 -10.10 -3.59 4.96
C SER A 60 -8.81 -3.43 5.72
N VAL A 61 -8.92 -2.90 6.92
CA VAL A 61 -7.78 -2.81 7.85
C VAL A 61 -8.22 -3.44 9.15
N GLU A 62 -7.47 -4.42 9.60
CA GLU A 62 -7.73 -5.09 10.87
C GLU A 62 -6.41 -5.39 11.54
N ARG A 63 -6.28 -4.95 12.80
CA ARG A 63 -5.08 -5.20 13.61
C ARG A 63 -3.78 -4.80 12.90
N GLY A 64 -3.82 -3.66 12.23
CA GLY A 64 -2.65 -3.15 11.52
C GLY A 64 -2.35 -3.84 10.22
N ILE A 65 -3.24 -4.69 9.72
CA ILE A 65 -3.08 -5.36 8.43
C ILE A 65 -4.06 -4.77 7.43
N LEU A 66 -3.52 -4.21 6.36
CA LEU A 66 -4.29 -3.74 5.21
C LEU A 66 -4.48 -4.91 4.28
N THR A 67 -5.72 -5.24 3.96
CA THR A 67 -6.04 -6.32 3.03
C THR A 67 -6.80 -5.74 1.84
N VAL A 68 -6.31 -6.02 0.64
CA VAL A 68 -6.93 -5.61 -0.62
C VAL A 68 -7.34 -6.87 -1.36
N LYS A 69 -8.61 -6.97 -1.68
CA LYS A 69 -9.18 -8.14 -2.36
C LYS A 69 -9.85 -7.72 -3.66
N GLY A 70 -9.77 -8.58 -4.64
CA GLY A 70 -10.51 -8.43 -5.88
C GLY A 70 -11.07 -9.76 -6.31
N GLU A 71 -12.32 -9.77 -6.72
CA GLU A 71 -12.97 -10.95 -7.25
C GLU A 71 -13.95 -10.55 -8.34
N LYS A 72 -13.75 -11.13 -9.52
CA LYS A 72 -14.63 -10.87 -10.65
C LYS A 72 -15.97 -11.55 -10.41
N LEU A 73 -17.04 -10.76 -10.43
CA LEU A 73 -18.40 -11.25 -10.25
C LEU A 73 -19.06 -11.45 -11.62
N GLY A 74 -19.93 -12.45 -11.74
CA GLY A 74 -20.63 -12.72 -12.96
C GLY A 74 -20.07 -13.92 -13.72
N ASN A 75 -20.63 -14.18 -14.89
CA ASN A 75 -20.25 -15.31 -15.71
C ASN A 75 -18.97 -15.00 -16.50
N GLU A 76 -18.17 -16.04 -16.73
CA GLU A 76 -17.02 -15.89 -17.61
C GLU A 76 -17.48 -15.70 -19.06
N ASP A 77 -16.89 -14.71 -19.71
CA ASP A 77 -17.09 -14.52 -21.13
C ASP A 77 -16.31 -15.58 -21.91
N GLU A 78 -16.81 -15.89 -23.09
CA GLU A 78 -16.12 -16.80 -23.98
C GLU A 78 -15.15 -16.00 -24.85
N TYR A 79 -13.86 -16.32 -24.77
CA TYR A 79 -12.83 -15.60 -25.51
C TYR A 79 -12.25 -16.45 -26.63
N ILE A 80 -12.05 -15.84 -27.78
CA ILE A 80 -11.27 -16.47 -28.87
C ILE A 80 -9.79 -16.42 -28.50
N TYR A 81 -9.37 -15.32 -27.83
CA TYR A 81 -8.03 -15.14 -27.31
C TYR A 81 -8.11 -14.36 -26.02
N LYS A 82 -7.44 -14.84 -24.99
CA LYS A 82 -7.44 -14.18 -23.69
C LYS A 82 -6.02 -13.82 -23.28
N GLY A 83 -5.64 -12.56 -23.55
CA GLY A 83 -4.33 -12.04 -23.19
C GLY A 83 -4.31 -11.25 -21.90
N ILE A 84 -5.49 -10.85 -21.40
CA ILE A 84 -5.61 -10.12 -20.15
C ILE A 84 -6.15 -11.08 -19.08
N ALA A 85 -5.35 -11.29 -18.05
CA ALA A 85 -5.75 -12.16 -16.94
C ALA A 85 -6.26 -11.33 -15.77
N THR A 86 -7.60 -11.24 -15.64
CA THR A 86 -8.22 -10.62 -14.47
C THR A 86 -8.50 -11.77 -13.50
N ARG A 87 -7.70 -11.82 -12.43
CA ARG A 87 -7.73 -12.96 -11.50
C ARG A 87 -8.16 -12.50 -10.11
N LYS A 88 -8.84 -13.40 -9.40
CA LYS A 88 -9.09 -13.21 -7.97
C LYS A 88 -7.76 -13.02 -7.25
N PHE A 89 -7.71 -12.05 -6.36
CA PHE A 89 -6.50 -11.80 -5.59
C PHE A 89 -6.83 -11.39 -4.15
N VAL A 90 -5.89 -11.64 -3.28
CA VAL A 90 -5.88 -11.14 -1.91
C VAL A 90 -4.45 -10.69 -1.63
N ARG A 91 -4.27 -9.41 -1.31
CA ARG A 91 -2.98 -8.84 -0.96
C ARG A 91 -3.06 -8.26 0.44
N SER A 92 -2.04 -8.53 1.25
CA SER A 92 -2.00 -8.05 2.63
C SER A 92 -0.70 -7.32 2.89
N PHE A 93 -0.80 -6.23 3.66
CA PHE A 93 0.34 -5.39 3.99
C PHE A 93 0.29 -5.05 5.47
N SER A 94 1.41 -5.20 6.16
CA SER A 94 1.54 -4.80 7.55
C SER A 94 1.74 -3.29 7.62
N LEU A 95 0.77 -2.58 8.16
CA LEU A 95 0.89 -1.13 8.33
C LEU A 95 1.80 -0.82 9.51
N PRO A 96 2.78 0.09 9.35
CA PRO A 96 3.54 0.58 10.50
C PRO A 96 2.63 1.24 11.52
N GLU A 97 3.07 1.31 12.77
CA GLU A 97 2.33 1.98 13.83
C GLU A 97 2.02 3.42 13.42
N TYR A 98 0.83 3.89 13.75
CA TYR A 98 0.30 5.22 13.43
C TYR A 98 -0.06 5.45 11.97
N PHE A 99 0.12 4.45 11.11
CA PHE A 99 -0.38 4.55 9.73
C PHE A 99 -1.84 4.19 9.68
N GLU A 100 -2.59 4.95 8.88
CA GLU A 100 -3.99 4.62 8.63
C GLU A 100 -4.34 4.88 7.18
N VAL A 101 -5.34 4.18 6.70
CA VAL A 101 -5.92 4.40 5.38
C VAL A 101 -6.96 5.51 5.54
N THR A 102 -6.77 6.61 4.83
CA THR A 102 -7.67 7.76 4.92
C THR A 102 -8.68 7.81 3.80
N GLU A 103 -8.32 7.28 2.63
CA GLU A 103 -9.21 7.32 1.48
C GLU A 103 -8.83 6.24 0.49
N ALA A 104 -9.81 5.76 -0.25
CA ALA A 104 -9.58 4.85 -1.36
C ALA A 104 -10.50 5.26 -2.50
N SER A 105 -9.98 5.20 -3.72
CA SER A 105 -10.75 5.51 -4.92
C SER A 105 -10.28 4.64 -6.08
N ALA A 106 -11.19 4.37 -7.01
CA ALA A 106 -10.85 3.57 -8.18
C ALA A 106 -11.35 4.29 -9.43
N TYR A 107 -10.44 4.62 -10.32
CA TYR A 107 -10.75 5.22 -11.60
C TYR A 107 -9.61 4.95 -12.58
N ASP A 108 -9.95 4.99 -13.86
CA ASP A 108 -8.97 4.77 -14.95
C ASP A 108 -8.16 3.48 -14.79
N GLY A 109 -8.79 2.42 -14.26
CA GLY A 109 -8.14 1.13 -14.12
C GLY A 109 -7.17 1.01 -12.95
N ILE A 110 -7.12 2.02 -12.08
CA ILE A 110 -6.22 2.06 -10.94
C ILE A 110 -7.01 2.21 -9.65
N LEU A 111 -6.65 1.42 -8.66
CA LEU A 111 -7.14 1.58 -7.30
C LEU A 111 -6.10 2.36 -6.51
N TYR A 112 -6.51 3.52 -6.00
CA TYR A 112 -5.66 4.39 -5.18
C TYR A 112 -6.03 4.22 -3.73
N ILE A 113 -5.04 3.95 -2.89
CA ILE A 113 -5.23 3.86 -1.44
C ILE A 113 -4.29 4.85 -0.78
N GLU A 114 -4.86 5.82 -0.07
CA GLU A 114 -4.07 6.85 0.59
C GLU A 114 -3.78 6.45 2.03
N LEU A 115 -2.51 6.53 2.37
CA LEU A 115 -1.99 6.20 3.69
C LEU A 115 -1.42 7.45 4.34
N HIS A 116 -1.76 7.67 5.59
CA HIS A 116 -1.22 8.78 6.36
C HIS A 116 -0.58 8.28 7.63
N ASN A 117 0.56 8.87 7.95
CA ASN A 117 1.23 8.66 9.22
C ASN A 117 0.73 9.69 10.22
N ASN A 118 0.00 9.24 11.24
CA ASN A 118 -0.58 10.10 12.26
C ASN A 118 0.19 10.01 13.59
N MET A 119 1.49 9.80 13.50
CA MET A 119 2.33 9.77 14.69
C MET A 119 2.15 11.06 15.49
N PRO A 120 1.87 10.97 16.81
CA PRO A 120 1.78 12.17 17.64
C PRO A 120 3.06 13.00 17.60
N GLU A 121 2.92 14.29 17.66
CA GLU A 121 4.06 15.22 17.53
C GLU A 121 5.15 14.96 18.57
N ASP A 122 4.76 14.61 19.79
CA ASP A 122 5.70 14.34 20.88
C ASP A 122 6.47 13.02 20.72
N MET A 123 6.05 12.17 19.77
CA MET A 123 6.71 10.90 19.47
C MET A 123 7.58 10.97 18.23
N LYS A 124 7.54 12.08 17.51
CA LYS A 124 8.40 12.28 16.34
C LYS A 124 9.82 12.60 16.76
N PRO A 125 10.82 12.23 15.95
CA PRO A 125 12.19 12.63 16.24
C PRO A 125 12.30 14.15 16.36
N LYS A 126 13.04 14.60 17.36
CA LYS A 126 13.31 16.01 17.56
C LYS A 126 14.78 16.27 17.31
N GLN A 127 15.07 17.34 16.62
CA GLN A 127 16.42 17.80 16.46
C GLN A 127 16.77 18.71 17.66
N ILE A 128 17.82 18.36 18.36
CA ILE A 128 18.25 19.14 19.52
C ILE A 128 19.43 20.00 19.11
N GLU A 129 19.30 21.30 19.33
CA GLU A 129 20.39 22.23 19.05
C GLU A 129 21.45 22.10 20.13
N ILE A 130 22.71 21.99 19.69
CA ILE A 130 23.87 21.95 20.61
C ILE A 130 24.37 23.37 20.77
N LYS A 131 24.34 23.85 21.99
CA LYS A 131 24.85 25.20 22.32
C LYS A 131 26.34 25.19 22.58
#